data_ac863d3ef209fd255d49217503232172
#
_entry.id   ac863d3ef209fd255d49217503232172
#
_cell.length_a   1.000
_cell.length_b   1.000
_cell.length_c   1.000
_cell.angle_alpha   90.00
_cell.angle_beta   90.00
_cell.angle_gamma   90.00
#
_symmetry.space_group_name_H-M   'P 1'
#
loop_
_entity.id
_entity.type
_entity.pdbx_description
1 polymer ?
#
loop_
_entity_poly.entity_id
_entity_poly.type
_entity_poly.pdbx_seq_one_letter_code
_entity_poly.pdbx_strand_id
1 'polypeptide(L)'
;MESFIIEGGHPLSGTITPQGAKNEALEVIAATLLTTEPVRISNIPDILDVNNLIQLLRDIGVKVTRHSRNDYTFQADEINLEYLASDEYVRKCAALRGSVLLMGPLLGRFGRATVAEPGGDKIGRRRLDTHFLGFKYLGAKFVSDDERKVYNIEAKKLKGTYMLLDEASVTGTANIIMAAVFAEGTTTIYNAACEPYIQQLCHMLNHMGANISGIASNLITIVGVKQLHGARHSVLPDMIEVGSFIGMAAMVGEGVRIKDVKLRQLGIIPDTFRRLGVKLKIEGDEIIVPKQPHYVVDSFIDGTIMTLADAPWPGLTPDLISVLIVVATQARGSVLVHQKMFESRLFFVDKLIDMGAQIILCDPHRCVIVGHDRKKQLRAGRMSSPDIRAGIALLIAALGAKGTSRIENIAQIDRGYEDIEARLNALGAKIRRE
;
A
#
# COMPACT_ATOMS: atom_id res chain seq x y z
N MET A 1 9.72 3.29 23.45
CA MET A 1 9.32 2.88 22.08
C MET A 1 8.18 1.90 22.29
N GLU A 2 6.99 2.20 21.75
CA GLU A 2 5.81 1.36 21.96
C GLU A 2 5.98 -0.04 21.38
N SER A 3 5.35 -1.01 22.03
CA SER A 3 5.40 -2.42 21.66
C SER A 3 4.05 -3.10 21.80
N PHE A 4 3.80 -4.13 21.00
CA PHE A 4 2.72 -5.08 21.23
C PHE A 4 3.22 -6.26 22.05
N ILE A 5 2.44 -6.63 23.06
CA ILE A 5 2.56 -7.90 23.78
C ILE A 5 1.42 -8.79 23.33
N ILE A 6 1.75 -9.95 22.75
CA ILE A 6 0.78 -10.85 22.11
C ILE A 6 0.83 -12.21 22.81
N GLU A 7 -0.27 -12.62 23.43
CA GLU A 7 -0.45 -14.01 23.86
C GLU A 7 -0.93 -14.82 22.66
N GLY A 8 -0.08 -15.70 22.13
CA GLY A 8 -0.41 -16.52 20.97
C GLY A 8 -1.24 -17.73 21.30
N GLY A 9 -1.78 -18.38 20.25
CA GLY A 9 -2.57 -19.61 20.37
C GLY A 9 -4.06 -19.41 20.69
N HIS A 10 -4.54 -18.18 20.76
CA HIS A 10 -5.97 -17.90 20.92
C HIS A 10 -6.68 -17.94 19.56
N PRO A 11 -7.75 -18.76 19.43
CA PRO A 11 -8.50 -18.82 18.18
C PRO A 11 -9.29 -17.54 17.96
N LEU A 12 -9.29 -17.07 16.70
CA LEU A 12 -10.03 -15.88 16.29
C LEU A 12 -11.32 -16.28 15.56
N SER A 13 -12.43 -15.66 15.91
CA SER A 13 -13.73 -15.88 15.26
C SER A 13 -14.53 -14.59 15.16
N GLY A 14 -15.53 -14.58 14.29
CA GLY A 14 -16.39 -13.42 14.11
C GLY A 14 -16.16 -12.71 12.78
N THR A 15 -16.52 -11.43 12.75
CA THR A 15 -16.54 -10.62 11.53
C THR A 15 -15.62 -9.43 11.65
N ILE A 16 -14.85 -9.15 10.58
CA ILE A 16 -14.00 -7.99 10.46
C ILE A 16 -14.25 -7.28 9.12
N THR A 17 -14.20 -5.96 9.13
CA THR A 17 -14.32 -5.12 7.93
C THR A 17 -12.99 -4.44 7.65
N PRO A 18 -12.46 -4.50 6.43
CA PRO A 18 -11.23 -3.81 6.08
C PRO A 18 -11.38 -2.30 6.20
N GLN A 19 -10.30 -1.62 6.56
CA GLN A 19 -10.21 -0.16 6.49
C GLN A 19 -10.13 0.32 5.05
N GLY A 20 -10.22 1.64 4.83
CA GLY A 20 -9.94 2.24 3.53
C GLY A 20 -8.50 2.02 3.07
N ALA A 21 -8.31 1.89 1.75
CA ALA A 21 -7.01 1.60 1.15
C ALA A 21 -6.03 2.76 1.35
N LYS A 22 -4.93 2.49 2.07
CA LYS A 22 -3.87 3.48 2.33
C LYS A 22 -3.35 4.13 1.06
N ASN A 23 -2.98 3.32 0.07
CA ASN A 23 -2.34 3.81 -1.14
C ASN A 23 -3.28 4.70 -1.95
N GLU A 24 -4.55 4.30 -2.09
CA GLU A 24 -5.59 5.11 -2.72
C GLU A 24 -5.80 6.44 -1.97
N ALA A 25 -5.94 6.38 -0.63
CA ALA A 25 -6.14 7.57 0.18
C ALA A 25 -5.04 8.61 -0.04
N LEU A 26 -3.77 8.20 -0.09
CA LEU A 26 -2.65 9.11 -0.34
C LEU A 26 -2.74 9.77 -1.73
N GLU A 27 -3.15 9.02 -2.76
CA GLU A 27 -3.28 9.53 -4.13
C GLU A 27 -4.47 10.49 -4.28
N VAL A 28 -5.66 10.08 -3.83
CA VAL A 28 -6.87 10.91 -3.98
C VAL A 28 -6.85 12.16 -3.09
N ILE A 29 -6.21 12.10 -1.92
CA ILE A 29 -6.00 13.27 -1.07
C ILE A 29 -5.04 14.25 -1.75
N ALA A 30 -3.93 13.80 -2.33
CA ALA A 30 -3.02 14.66 -3.09
C ALA A 30 -3.71 15.31 -4.30
N ALA A 31 -4.58 14.57 -5.00
CA ALA A 31 -5.34 15.05 -6.15
C ALA A 31 -6.31 16.19 -5.82
N THR A 32 -6.69 16.39 -4.55
CA THR A 32 -7.54 17.53 -4.14
C THR A 32 -6.91 18.88 -4.41
N LEU A 33 -5.58 18.94 -4.54
CA LEU A 33 -4.84 20.15 -4.93
C LEU A 33 -5.14 20.61 -6.36
N LEU A 34 -5.74 19.77 -7.21
CA LEU A 34 -5.99 20.08 -8.62
C LEU A 34 -7.19 21.00 -8.84
N THR A 35 -8.00 21.31 -7.82
CA THR A 35 -9.16 22.20 -7.91
C THR A 35 -9.23 23.18 -6.75
N THR A 36 -9.91 24.31 -6.95
CA THR A 36 -10.25 25.26 -5.87
C THR A 36 -11.56 24.89 -5.17
N GLU A 37 -12.35 24.00 -5.78
CA GLU A 37 -13.64 23.59 -5.26
C GLU A 37 -13.50 22.49 -4.19
N PRO A 38 -14.48 22.37 -3.27
CA PRO A 38 -14.45 21.35 -2.25
C PRO A 38 -14.49 19.92 -2.83
N VAL A 39 -13.58 19.06 -2.37
CA VAL A 39 -13.58 17.62 -2.66
C VAL A 39 -13.84 16.88 -1.36
N ARG A 40 -14.92 16.09 -1.31
CA ARG A 40 -15.25 15.26 -0.15
C ARG A 40 -14.82 13.82 -0.38
N ILE A 41 -14.03 13.29 0.54
CA ILE A 41 -13.52 11.92 0.49
C ILE A 41 -13.92 11.18 1.76
N SER A 42 -14.61 10.06 1.60
CA SER A 42 -15.04 9.16 2.67
C SER A 42 -14.21 7.87 2.69
N ASN A 43 -14.32 7.11 3.78
CA ASN A 43 -13.56 5.88 4.04
C ASN A 43 -12.03 6.08 4.02
N ILE A 44 -11.57 7.26 4.41
CA ILE A 44 -10.13 7.54 4.61
C ILE A 44 -9.66 6.79 5.86
N PRO A 45 -8.62 5.95 5.81
CA PRO A 45 -8.13 5.24 6.99
C PRO A 45 -7.44 6.21 7.97
N ASP A 46 -7.75 6.06 9.26
CA ASP A 46 -7.13 6.85 10.34
C ASP A 46 -5.78 6.23 10.75
N ILE A 47 -4.79 6.36 9.88
CA ILE A 47 -3.44 5.81 10.04
C ILE A 47 -2.38 6.92 9.95
N LEU A 48 -1.22 6.66 10.53
CA LEU A 48 -0.17 7.67 10.70
C LEU A 48 0.26 8.33 9.38
N ASP A 49 0.51 7.55 8.31
CA ASP A 49 0.96 8.09 7.02
C ASP A 49 -0.09 9.00 6.37
N VAL A 50 -1.37 8.65 6.47
CA VAL A 50 -2.48 9.46 5.92
C VAL A 50 -2.67 10.73 6.74
N ASN A 51 -2.65 10.63 8.06
CA ASN A 51 -2.77 11.80 8.95
C ASN A 51 -1.61 12.80 8.74
N ASN A 52 -0.39 12.30 8.53
CA ASN A 52 0.76 13.13 8.20
C ASN A 52 0.59 13.86 6.85
N LEU A 53 0.04 13.20 5.83
CA LEU A 53 -0.26 13.86 4.56
C LEU A 53 -1.35 14.92 4.72
N ILE A 54 -2.42 14.63 5.44
CA ILE A 54 -3.48 15.60 5.74
C ILE A 54 -2.92 16.83 6.47
N GLN A 55 -2.02 16.62 7.43
CA GLN A 55 -1.37 17.71 8.13
C GLN A 55 -0.48 18.53 7.20
N LEU A 56 0.30 17.88 6.33
CA LEU A 56 1.12 18.56 5.34
C LEU A 56 0.27 19.41 4.38
N LEU A 57 -0.90 18.92 3.97
CA LEU A 57 -1.83 19.71 3.15
C LEU A 57 -2.37 20.95 3.89
N ARG A 58 -2.71 20.82 5.18
CA ARG A 58 -3.09 21.99 6.01
C ARG A 58 -1.98 23.03 6.06
N ASP A 59 -0.74 22.59 6.24
CA ASP A 59 0.42 23.47 6.36
C ASP A 59 0.68 24.26 5.06
N ILE A 60 0.37 23.69 3.90
CA ILE A 60 0.46 24.41 2.61
C ILE A 60 -0.79 25.22 2.28
N GLY A 61 -1.79 25.26 3.17
CA GLY A 61 -2.98 26.14 3.03
C GLY A 61 -4.28 25.43 2.65
N VAL A 62 -4.31 24.11 2.50
CA VAL A 62 -5.58 23.40 2.21
C VAL A 62 -6.51 23.47 3.42
N LYS A 63 -7.73 23.94 3.21
CA LYS A 63 -8.81 23.92 4.22
C LYS A 63 -9.31 22.49 4.35
N VAL A 64 -9.16 21.89 5.52
CA VAL A 64 -9.57 20.50 5.78
C VAL A 64 -10.64 20.47 6.85
N THR A 65 -11.86 20.06 6.47
CA THR A 65 -12.99 19.87 7.39
C THR A 65 -13.18 18.37 7.63
N ARG A 66 -13.10 17.95 8.88
CA ARG A 66 -13.38 16.56 9.31
C ARG A 66 -14.85 16.44 9.68
N HIS A 67 -15.62 15.58 9.00
CA HIS A 67 -17.02 15.30 9.29
C HIS A 67 -17.20 14.12 10.25
N SER A 68 -16.36 13.11 10.08
CA SER A 68 -16.27 11.95 10.98
C SER A 68 -14.82 11.42 11.02
N ARG A 69 -14.59 10.32 11.70
CA ARG A 69 -13.25 9.71 11.80
C ARG A 69 -12.62 9.48 10.42
N ASN A 70 -13.43 9.02 9.46
CA ASN A 70 -12.96 8.56 8.14
C ASN A 70 -13.55 9.38 6.98
N ASP A 71 -14.11 10.59 7.23
CA ASP A 71 -14.80 11.42 6.22
C ASP A 71 -14.34 12.87 6.32
N TYR A 72 -13.79 13.40 5.24
CA TYR A 72 -13.17 14.72 5.19
C TYR A 72 -13.57 15.47 3.93
N THR A 73 -13.61 16.81 4.02
CA THR A 73 -13.66 17.71 2.86
C THR A 73 -12.35 18.49 2.80
N PHE A 74 -11.75 18.52 1.62
CA PHE A 74 -10.55 19.27 1.29
C PHE A 74 -10.90 20.39 0.32
N GLN A 75 -10.39 21.60 0.57
CA GLN A 75 -10.55 22.74 -0.33
C GLN A 75 -9.21 23.47 -0.48
N ALA A 76 -8.66 23.47 -1.69
CA ALA A 76 -7.36 24.02 -2.03
C ALA A 76 -7.52 25.34 -2.81
N ASP A 77 -8.29 26.30 -2.27
CA ASP A 77 -8.54 27.59 -2.88
C ASP A 77 -7.38 28.58 -2.68
N GLU A 78 -6.70 28.53 -1.56
CA GLU A 78 -5.58 29.39 -1.20
C GLU A 78 -4.36 28.57 -0.80
N ILE A 79 -3.39 28.40 -1.71
CA ILE A 79 -2.19 27.58 -1.45
C ILE A 79 -0.97 28.49 -1.25
N ASN A 80 -0.27 28.30 -0.14
CA ASN A 80 0.97 28.99 0.17
C ASN A 80 2.17 28.31 -0.51
N LEU A 81 2.48 28.74 -1.73
CA LEU A 81 3.58 28.20 -2.50
C LEU A 81 4.97 28.59 -1.93
N GLU A 82 5.07 29.65 -1.14
CA GLU A 82 6.34 30.05 -0.49
C GLU A 82 6.72 29.05 0.61
N TYR A 83 5.73 28.43 1.27
CA TYR A 83 5.98 27.41 2.30
C TYR A 83 6.71 26.18 1.73
N LEU A 84 6.55 25.87 0.43
CA LEU A 84 7.23 24.74 -0.22
C LEU A 84 8.77 24.87 -0.21
N ALA A 85 9.30 26.10 -0.06
CA ALA A 85 10.73 26.35 0.05
C ALA A 85 11.26 26.30 1.50
N SER A 86 10.39 26.16 2.52
CA SER A 86 10.78 26.19 3.91
C SER A 86 11.46 24.88 4.37
N ASP A 87 12.37 25.01 5.34
CA ASP A 87 13.01 23.83 5.95
C ASP A 87 12.03 22.96 6.71
N GLU A 88 10.92 23.52 7.20
CA GLU A 88 9.87 22.78 7.86
C GLU A 88 9.14 21.87 6.87
N TYR A 89 8.78 22.38 5.69
CA TYR A 89 8.19 21.57 4.61
C TYR A 89 9.13 20.44 4.19
N VAL A 90 10.39 20.74 3.97
CA VAL A 90 11.43 19.77 3.57
C VAL A 90 11.51 18.64 4.61
N ARG A 91 11.57 18.96 5.91
CA ARG A 91 11.63 17.94 6.98
C ARG A 91 10.36 17.06 7.02
N LYS A 92 9.18 17.67 6.88
CA LYS A 92 7.90 16.91 6.86
C LYS A 92 7.79 16.00 5.64
N CYS A 93 8.20 16.49 4.46
CA CYS A 93 8.26 15.68 3.24
C CYS A 93 9.24 14.51 3.37
N ALA A 94 10.43 14.75 3.92
CA ALA A 94 11.44 13.71 4.12
C ALA A 94 10.96 12.60 5.07
N ALA A 95 10.09 12.92 6.05
CA ALA A 95 9.54 11.94 6.98
C ALA A 95 8.41 11.07 6.38
N LEU A 96 7.80 11.50 5.27
CA LEU A 96 6.63 10.84 4.67
C LEU A 96 6.88 10.49 3.20
N ARG A 97 7.00 9.21 2.88
CA ARG A 97 7.15 8.78 1.47
C ARG A 97 5.99 9.25 0.58
N GLY A 98 4.76 9.29 1.11
CA GLY A 98 3.58 9.76 0.38
C GLY A 98 3.65 11.21 -0.08
N SER A 99 4.56 12.03 0.47
CA SER A 99 4.76 13.42 0.05
C SER A 99 5.16 13.56 -1.42
N VAL A 100 5.77 12.54 -2.01
CA VAL A 100 6.11 12.54 -3.45
C VAL A 100 4.88 12.72 -4.34
N LEU A 101 3.70 12.32 -3.88
CA LEU A 101 2.44 12.46 -4.63
C LEU A 101 1.98 13.92 -4.80
N LEU A 102 2.58 14.84 -4.06
CA LEU A 102 2.30 16.27 -4.21
C LEU A 102 2.94 16.88 -5.46
N MET A 103 3.97 16.22 -6.04
CA MET A 103 4.67 16.76 -7.21
C MET A 103 3.75 16.96 -8.42
N GLY A 104 2.95 15.94 -8.75
CA GLY A 104 2.06 15.97 -9.91
C GLY A 104 1.04 17.11 -9.85
N PRO A 105 0.22 17.19 -8.80
CA PRO A 105 -0.79 18.24 -8.70
C PRO A 105 -0.20 19.65 -8.55
N LEU A 106 0.90 19.82 -7.80
CA LEU A 106 1.56 21.12 -7.67
C LEU A 106 2.13 21.59 -9.02
N LEU A 107 2.80 20.69 -9.75
CA LEU A 107 3.32 20.98 -11.08
C LEU A 107 2.20 21.27 -12.08
N GLY A 108 1.16 20.43 -12.08
CA GLY A 108 0.04 20.55 -13.01
C GLY A 108 -0.72 21.87 -12.85
N ARG A 109 -1.04 22.26 -11.63
CA ARG A 109 -1.85 23.44 -11.34
C ARG A 109 -1.04 24.72 -11.22
N PHE A 110 0.14 24.67 -10.61
CA PHE A 110 0.93 25.87 -10.27
C PHE A 110 2.20 26.02 -11.10
N GLY A 111 2.54 25.03 -11.95
CA GLY A 111 3.74 25.04 -12.76
C GLY A 111 5.03 24.87 -11.98
N ARG A 112 4.97 24.63 -10.69
CA ARG A 112 6.14 24.38 -9.83
C ARG A 112 5.84 23.41 -8.69
N ALA A 113 6.83 22.59 -8.35
CA ALA A 113 6.78 21.70 -7.20
C ALA A 113 8.17 21.58 -6.57
N THR A 114 8.20 21.35 -5.27
CA THR A 114 9.43 21.02 -4.53
C THR A 114 9.18 19.71 -3.78
N VAL A 115 10.12 18.78 -3.86
CA VAL A 115 10.06 17.53 -3.10
C VAL A 115 11.41 17.26 -2.46
N ALA A 116 11.39 16.90 -1.16
CA ALA A 116 12.57 16.41 -0.48
C ALA A 116 12.86 14.95 -0.89
N GLU A 117 14.12 14.52 -0.77
CA GLU A 117 14.47 13.11 -0.85
C GLU A 117 13.62 12.34 0.19
N PRO A 118 12.69 11.48 -0.26
CA PRO A 118 11.68 10.94 0.64
C PRO A 118 12.25 9.81 1.50
N GLY A 119 11.95 9.84 2.78
CA GLY A 119 12.14 8.74 3.71
C GLY A 119 11.16 7.57 3.46
N GLY A 120 10.89 6.78 4.48
CA GLY A 120 9.92 5.69 4.47
C GLY A 120 10.54 4.32 4.74
N ASP A 121 9.87 3.24 4.32
CA ASP A 121 10.28 1.87 4.59
C ASP A 121 11.65 1.55 3.98
N LYS A 122 12.49 0.86 4.76
CA LYS A 122 13.82 0.40 4.34
C LYS A 122 13.69 -0.96 3.62
N ILE A 123 13.05 -0.97 2.44
CA ILE A 123 12.79 -2.18 1.65
C ILE A 123 13.65 -2.30 0.39
N GLY A 124 14.70 -1.48 0.27
CA GLY A 124 15.57 -1.34 -0.89
C GLY A 124 15.51 0.04 -1.53
N ARG A 125 16.18 0.22 -2.65
CA ARG A 125 16.17 1.48 -3.40
C ARG A 125 14.79 1.74 -4.00
N ARG A 126 14.27 2.92 -3.77
CA ARG A 126 12.97 3.38 -4.29
C ARG A 126 13.17 4.67 -5.05
N ARG A 127 13.64 4.53 -6.28
CA ARG A 127 13.99 5.65 -7.15
C ARG A 127 12.78 6.51 -7.49
N LEU A 128 13.05 7.77 -7.86
CA LEU A 128 12.06 8.72 -8.37
C LEU A 128 12.23 8.97 -9.87
N ASP A 129 13.13 8.22 -10.52
CA ASP A 129 13.50 8.41 -11.93
C ASP A 129 12.28 8.42 -12.85
N THR A 130 11.34 7.48 -12.67
CA THR A 130 10.11 7.40 -13.47
C THR A 130 9.25 8.66 -13.35
N HIS A 131 9.17 9.26 -12.14
CA HIS A 131 8.44 10.52 -11.94
C HIS A 131 9.09 11.65 -12.76
N PHE A 132 10.40 11.82 -12.62
CA PHE A 132 11.15 12.86 -13.33
C PHE A 132 11.15 12.64 -14.83
N LEU A 133 11.27 11.38 -15.29
CA LEU A 133 11.16 11.02 -16.69
C LEU A 133 9.81 11.47 -17.28
N GLY A 134 8.70 11.13 -16.61
CA GLY A 134 7.37 11.53 -17.03
C GLY A 134 7.18 13.05 -17.08
N PHE A 135 7.64 13.76 -16.04
CA PHE A 135 7.57 15.22 -16.02
C PHE A 135 8.44 15.87 -17.11
N LYS A 136 9.61 15.31 -17.39
CA LYS A 136 10.48 15.76 -18.49
C LYS A 136 9.79 15.58 -19.84
N TYR A 137 9.11 14.47 -20.06
CA TYR A 137 8.31 14.24 -21.27
C TYR A 137 7.20 15.28 -21.43
N LEU A 138 6.55 15.69 -20.33
CA LEU A 138 5.56 16.77 -20.33
C LEU A 138 6.16 18.16 -20.49
N GLY A 139 7.51 18.30 -20.57
CA GLY A 139 8.22 19.55 -20.78
C GLY A 139 8.66 20.27 -19.51
N ALA A 140 8.59 19.64 -18.34
CA ALA A 140 9.12 20.20 -17.11
C ALA A 140 10.65 20.11 -17.04
N LYS A 141 11.24 21.03 -16.28
CA LYS A 141 12.65 21.06 -15.91
C LYS A 141 12.77 20.80 -14.43
N PHE A 142 13.87 20.21 -14.02
CA PHE A 142 14.17 20.01 -12.60
C PHE A 142 15.61 20.35 -12.29
N VAL A 143 15.82 20.82 -11.07
CA VAL A 143 17.12 21.18 -10.51
C VAL A 143 17.24 20.53 -9.15
N SER A 144 18.30 19.74 -8.97
CA SER A 144 18.67 19.18 -7.67
C SER A 144 19.36 20.24 -6.82
N ASP A 145 18.97 20.32 -5.56
CA ASP A 145 19.72 21.01 -4.51
C ASP A 145 20.27 19.94 -3.59
N ASP A 146 21.51 19.54 -3.82
CA ASP A 146 22.12 18.41 -3.11
C ASP A 146 22.45 18.75 -1.64
N GLU A 147 22.64 20.04 -1.30
CA GLU A 147 22.86 20.46 0.09
C GLU A 147 21.59 20.29 0.92
N ARG A 148 20.44 20.69 0.38
CA ARG A 148 19.14 20.57 1.05
C ARG A 148 18.47 19.23 0.79
N LYS A 149 18.99 18.39 -0.11
CA LYS A 149 18.40 17.14 -0.58
C LYS A 149 16.97 17.32 -1.09
N VAL A 150 16.77 18.30 -1.97
CA VAL A 150 15.48 18.59 -2.58
C VAL A 150 15.60 18.66 -4.10
N TYR A 151 14.49 18.34 -4.77
CA TYR A 151 14.30 18.50 -6.19
C TYR A 151 13.26 19.59 -6.44
N ASN A 152 13.65 20.63 -7.18
CA ASN A 152 12.75 21.69 -7.64
C ASN A 152 12.34 21.38 -9.07
N ILE A 153 11.05 21.38 -9.35
CA ILE A 153 10.46 21.01 -10.63
C ILE A 153 9.65 22.20 -11.12
N GLU A 154 9.88 22.62 -12.37
CA GLU A 154 9.21 23.77 -12.94
C GLU A 154 8.79 23.51 -14.39
N ALA A 155 7.65 24.04 -14.78
CA ALA A 155 7.16 24.07 -16.14
C ALA A 155 6.38 25.35 -16.39
N LYS A 156 6.72 26.10 -17.45
CA LYS A 156 5.88 27.23 -17.88
C LYS A 156 4.56 26.77 -18.46
N LYS A 157 4.56 25.62 -19.13
CA LYS A 157 3.41 24.98 -19.76
C LYS A 157 3.71 23.51 -19.96
N LEU A 158 2.83 22.65 -19.50
CA LEU A 158 2.89 21.22 -19.77
C LEU A 158 2.28 20.91 -21.13
N LYS A 159 2.88 19.97 -21.87
CA LYS A 159 2.41 19.54 -23.18
C LYS A 159 2.22 18.03 -23.18
N GLY A 160 1.08 17.60 -23.66
CA GLY A 160 0.77 16.20 -23.86
C GLY A 160 1.73 15.55 -24.87
N THR A 161 2.08 14.31 -24.59
CA THR A 161 3.01 13.52 -25.41
C THR A 161 2.79 12.03 -25.19
N TYR A 162 3.32 11.21 -26.10
CA TYR A 162 3.46 9.77 -25.85
C TYR A 162 4.70 9.52 -24.99
N MET A 163 4.56 8.66 -23.99
CA MET A 163 5.68 8.20 -23.16
C MET A 163 5.59 6.71 -22.87
N LEU A 164 6.73 6.04 -22.90
CA LEU A 164 6.92 4.68 -22.40
C LEU A 164 7.68 4.79 -21.08
N LEU A 165 7.06 4.35 -19.99
CA LEU A 165 7.71 4.34 -18.68
C LEU A 165 8.70 3.16 -18.59
N ASP A 166 9.83 3.40 -17.93
CA ASP A 166 10.89 2.43 -17.67
C ASP A 166 10.43 1.33 -16.69
N GLU A 167 9.48 1.65 -15.80
CA GLU A 167 8.83 0.69 -14.90
C GLU A 167 7.36 1.06 -14.69
N ALA A 168 6.52 0.07 -14.33
CA ALA A 168 5.14 0.29 -13.93
C ALA A 168 5.08 0.85 -12.49
N SER A 169 5.63 2.05 -12.31
CA SER A 169 5.67 2.74 -11.00
C SER A 169 4.30 3.28 -10.64
N VAL A 170 3.76 2.84 -9.49
CA VAL A 170 2.45 3.32 -8.98
C VAL A 170 2.47 4.82 -8.75
N THR A 171 3.36 5.30 -7.87
CA THR A 171 3.44 6.74 -7.54
C THR A 171 3.91 7.58 -8.70
N GLY A 172 4.75 7.02 -9.59
CA GLY A 172 5.15 7.67 -10.84
C GLY A 172 3.96 7.87 -11.77
N THR A 173 3.19 6.82 -12.02
CA THR A 173 1.96 6.88 -12.83
C THR A 173 0.96 7.88 -12.25
N ALA A 174 0.68 7.82 -10.94
CA ALA A 174 -0.24 8.76 -10.28
C ALA A 174 0.19 10.22 -10.46
N ASN A 175 1.46 10.52 -10.24
CA ASN A 175 2.01 11.86 -10.41
C ASN A 175 1.93 12.36 -11.86
N ILE A 176 2.27 11.51 -12.82
CA ILE A 176 2.20 11.86 -14.25
C ILE A 176 0.76 12.12 -14.66
N ILE A 177 -0.21 11.27 -14.22
CA ILE A 177 -1.64 11.49 -14.47
C ILE A 177 -2.07 12.85 -13.91
N MET A 178 -1.77 13.13 -12.63
CA MET A 178 -2.18 14.39 -11.97
C MET A 178 -1.57 15.63 -12.62
N ALA A 179 -0.37 15.54 -13.19
CA ALA A 179 0.21 16.65 -13.96
C ALA A 179 -0.39 16.76 -15.36
N ALA A 180 -0.62 15.61 -16.03
CA ALA A 180 -1.07 15.54 -17.41
C ALA A 180 -2.51 16.01 -17.62
N VAL A 181 -3.37 15.99 -16.59
CA VAL A 181 -4.77 16.46 -16.70
C VAL A 181 -4.86 17.94 -17.13
N PHE A 182 -3.81 18.73 -16.93
CA PHE A 182 -3.71 20.12 -17.38
C PHE A 182 -2.72 20.32 -18.54
N ALA A 183 -2.09 19.27 -19.05
CA ALA A 183 -1.18 19.39 -20.19
C ALA A 183 -1.96 19.68 -21.47
N GLU A 184 -1.42 20.59 -22.30
CA GLU A 184 -2.03 20.92 -23.59
C GLU A 184 -1.94 19.75 -24.56
N GLY A 185 -3.09 19.35 -25.12
CA GLY A 185 -3.18 18.23 -26.06
C GLY A 185 -3.42 16.89 -25.36
N THR A 186 -2.89 15.80 -25.92
CA THR A 186 -3.13 14.45 -25.46
C THR A 186 -1.84 13.84 -24.92
N THR A 187 -1.91 13.26 -23.73
CA THR A 187 -0.83 12.45 -23.13
C THR A 187 -1.21 10.99 -23.21
N THR A 188 -0.29 10.14 -23.69
CA THR A 188 -0.43 8.69 -23.67
C THR A 188 0.71 8.10 -22.84
N ILE A 189 0.35 7.37 -21.80
CA ILE A 189 1.29 6.70 -20.88
C ILE A 189 1.22 5.21 -21.17
N TYR A 190 2.31 4.63 -21.68
CA TYR A 190 2.46 3.19 -21.85
C TYR A 190 3.35 2.62 -20.76
N ASN A 191 3.09 1.41 -20.33
CA ASN A 191 3.64 0.77 -19.14
C ASN A 191 3.24 1.51 -17.84
N ALA A 192 2.04 2.08 -17.83
CA ALA A 192 1.45 2.66 -16.63
C ALA A 192 1.13 1.58 -15.59
N ALA A 193 1.23 1.93 -14.32
CA ALA A 193 0.65 1.12 -13.25
C ALA A 193 -0.89 1.11 -13.39
N CYS A 194 -1.53 -0.01 -13.09
CA CYS A 194 -2.99 -0.17 -13.25
C CYS A 194 -3.67 -0.85 -12.05
N GLU A 195 -3.07 -0.75 -10.89
CA GLU A 195 -3.62 -1.18 -9.61
C GLU A 195 -4.98 -0.52 -9.33
N PRO A 196 -5.86 -1.15 -8.52
CA PRO A 196 -7.17 -0.60 -8.18
C PRO A 196 -7.13 0.85 -7.71
N TYR A 197 -6.11 1.26 -6.94
CA TYR A 197 -5.99 2.65 -6.46
C TYR A 197 -5.65 3.64 -7.59
N ILE A 198 -4.85 3.28 -8.59
CA ILE A 198 -4.66 4.10 -9.80
C ILE A 198 -5.96 4.23 -10.59
N GLN A 199 -6.72 3.13 -10.70
CA GLN A 199 -8.04 3.16 -11.35
C GLN A 199 -8.98 4.13 -10.62
N GLN A 200 -9.01 4.10 -9.29
CA GLN A 200 -9.84 4.99 -8.47
C GLN A 200 -9.41 6.45 -8.57
N LEU A 201 -8.11 6.73 -8.60
CA LEU A 201 -7.59 8.07 -8.90
C LEU A 201 -8.13 8.58 -10.25
N CYS A 202 -8.02 7.76 -11.31
CA CYS A 202 -8.55 8.13 -12.64
C CYS A 202 -10.07 8.35 -12.62
N HIS A 203 -10.83 7.50 -11.92
CA HIS A 203 -12.29 7.67 -11.79
C HIS A 203 -12.64 8.95 -11.04
N MET A 204 -11.96 9.25 -9.92
CA MET A 204 -12.16 10.48 -9.19
C MET A 204 -11.84 11.70 -10.06
N LEU A 205 -10.72 11.71 -10.77
CA LEU A 205 -10.35 12.79 -11.68
C LEU A 205 -11.37 12.98 -12.80
N ASN A 206 -11.88 11.88 -13.40
CA ASN A 206 -12.94 11.98 -14.40
C ASN A 206 -14.25 12.54 -13.80
N HIS A 207 -14.61 12.20 -12.56
CA HIS A 207 -15.72 12.84 -11.85
C HIS A 207 -15.47 14.33 -11.58
N MET A 208 -14.21 14.74 -11.47
CA MET A 208 -13.80 16.15 -11.36
C MET A 208 -13.76 16.88 -12.70
N GLY A 209 -14.03 16.20 -13.81
CA GLY A 209 -14.07 16.77 -15.16
C GLY A 209 -12.82 16.52 -16.01
N ALA A 210 -11.91 15.67 -15.59
CA ALA A 210 -10.81 15.20 -16.44
C ALA A 210 -11.32 14.29 -17.59
N ASN A 211 -10.49 14.07 -18.58
CA ASN A 211 -10.78 13.18 -19.70
C ASN A 211 -9.68 12.10 -19.79
N ILE A 212 -9.86 11.02 -19.02
CA ILE A 212 -8.94 9.91 -18.90
C ILE A 212 -9.61 8.64 -19.40
N SER A 213 -8.95 7.91 -20.29
CA SER A 213 -9.37 6.62 -20.83
C SER A 213 -8.26 5.57 -20.70
N GLY A 214 -8.59 4.29 -20.99
CA GLY A 214 -7.65 3.19 -20.79
C GLY A 214 -7.50 2.79 -19.30
N ILE A 215 -8.42 3.19 -18.44
CA ILE A 215 -8.42 2.83 -17.02
C ILE A 215 -8.46 1.31 -16.88
N ALA A 216 -7.72 0.77 -15.91
CA ALA A 216 -7.49 -0.66 -15.68
C ALA A 216 -6.60 -1.36 -16.73
N SER A 217 -5.91 -0.58 -17.54
CA SER A 217 -4.88 -1.12 -18.44
C SER A 217 -3.54 -0.41 -18.23
N ASN A 218 -2.47 -0.93 -18.79
CA ASN A 218 -1.15 -0.31 -18.75
C ASN A 218 -0.95 0.77 -19.84
N LEU A 219 -2.00 1.11 -20.58
CA LEU A 219 -2.03 2.15 -21.58
C LEU A 219 -3.11 3.16 -21.27
N ILE A 220 -2.72 4.28 -20.67
CA ILE A 220 -3.61 5.35 -20.23
C ILE A 220 -3.49 6.53 -21.18
N THR A 221 -4.65 7.09 -21.59
CA THR A 221 -4.72 8.27 -22.44
C THR A 221 -5.45 9.38 -21.71
N ILE A 222 -4.88 10.57 -21.69
CA ILE A 222 -5.36 11.76 -20.99
C ILE A 222 -5.45 12.90 -21.99
N VAL A 223 -6.65 13.45 -22.17
CA VAL A 223 -6.83 14.71 -22.92
C VAL A 223 -6.88 15.85 -21.92
N GLY A 224 -5.96 16.79 -22.05
CA GLY A 224 -5.84 17.89 -21.10
C GLY A 224 -7.06 18.79 -21.06
N VAL A 225 -7.41 19.27 -19.87
CA VAL A 225 -8.54 20.16 -19.63
C VAL A 225 -8.05 21.48 -19.02
N LYS A 226 -8.90 22.52 -19.08
CA LYS A 226 -8.53 23.85 -18.55
C LYS A 226 -8.68 23.95 -17.04
N GLN A 227 -9.63 23.22 -16.46
CA GLN A 227 -9.94 23.25 -15.02
C GLN A 227 -10.63 21.96 -14.60
N LEU A 228 -10.53 21.65 -13.31
CA LEU A 228 -11.27 20.60 -12.64
C LEU A 228 -12.21 21.23 -11.60
N HIS A 229 -13.31 20.54 -11.30
CA HIS A 229 -14.30 20.95 -10.29
C HIS A 229 -14.26 20.03 -9.07
N GLY A 230 -15.07 20.36 -8.06
CA GLY A 230 -15.22 19.53 -6.87
C GLY A 230 -15.90 18.19 -7.16
N ALA A 231 -15.68 17.22 -6.29
CA ALA A 231 -16.26 15.88 -6.39
C ALA A 231 -16.50 15.23 -5.02
N ARG A 232 -17.20 14.11 -5.04
CA ARG A 232 -17.28 13.17 -3.92
C ARG A 232 -16.66 11.85 -4.32
N HIS A 233 -15.86 11.31 -3.43
CA HIS A 233 -15.18 10.02 -3.63
C HIS A 233 -15.26 9.17 -2.36
N SER A 234 -15.27 7.87 -2.51
CA SER A 234 -15.15 6.92 -1.39
C SER A 234 -14.00 5.97 -1.66
N VAL A 235 -13.03 5.98 -0.76
CA VAL A 235 -11.85 5.10 -0.84
C VAL A 235 -12.28 3.63 -0.77
N LEU A 236 -11.73 2.78 -1.63
CA LEU A 236 -11.97 1.33 -1.61
C LEU A 236 -11.44 0.71 -0.30
N PRO A 237 -11.98 -0.44 0.12
CA PRO A 237 -11.36 -1.25 1.16
C PRO A 237 -9.93 -1.63 0.76
N ASP A 238 -9.02 -1.67 1.73
CA ASP A 238 -7.61 -2.01 1.48
C ASP A 238 -7.45 -3.49 1.14
N MET A 239 -7.16 -3.80 -0.12
CA MET A 239 -6.94 -5.17 -0.60
C MET A 239 -5.77 -5.87 0.12
N ILE A 240 -4.78 -5.08 0.59
CA ILE A 240 -3.63 -5.61 1.33
C ILE A 240 -4.07 -6.03 2.73
N GLU A 241 -4.94 -5.24 3.37
CA GLU A 241 -5.50 -5.61 4.66
C GLU A 241 -6.43 -6.83 4.53
N VAL A 242 -7.24 -6.92 3.45
CA VAL A 242 -8.02 -8.13 3.15
C VAL A 242 -7.12 -9.37 3.07
N GLY A 243 -6.02 -9.29 2.32
CA GLY A 243 -5.04 -10.37 2.23
C GLY A 243 -4.40 -10.71 3.58
N SER A 244 -4.09 -9.69 4.40
CA SER A 244 -3.55 -9.87 5.74
C SER A 244 -4.54 -10.60 6.66
N PHE A 245 -5.83 -10.27 6.57
CA PHE A 245 -6.89 -10.96 7.34
C PHE A 245 -7.14 -12.38 6.86
N ILE A 246 -7.04 -12.65 5.55
CA ILE A 246 -7.08 -14.04 5.04
C ILE A 246 -5.90 -14.83 5.63
N GLY A 247 -4.69 -14.27 5.62
CA GLY A 247 -3.52 -14.93 6.19
C GLY A 247 -3.63 -15.16 7.70
N MET A 248 -4.10 -14.18 8.44
CA MET A 248 -4.38 -14.28 9.88
C MET A 248 -5.41 -15.38 10.17
N ALA A 249 -6.52 -15.37 9.43
CA ALA A 249 -7.57 -16.38 9.60
C ALA A 249 -7.09 -17.79 9.21
N ALA A 250 -6.21 -17.92 8.20
CA ALA A 250 -5.58 -19.19 7.87
C ALA A 250 -4.71 -19.71 9.01
N MET A 251 -4.00 -18.81 9.72
CA MET A 251 -3.12 -19.18 10.84
C MET A 251 -3.87 -19.58 12.11
N VAL A 252 -4.86 -18.78 12.54
CA VAL A 252 -5.48 -18.88 13.86
C VAL A 252 -7.01 -18.77 13.85
N GLY A 253 -7.65 -18.67 12.68
CA GLY A 253 -9.08 -18.46 12.56
C GLY A 253 -9.93 -19.69 12.80
N GLU A 254 -11.10 -19.49 13.40
CA GLU A 254 -12.17 -20.48 13.56
C GLU A 254 -13.47 -20.02 12.89
N GLY A 255 -13.38 -19.72 11.57
CA GLY A 255 -14.52 -19.23 10.81
C GLY A 255 -14.59 -17.70 10.76
N VAL A 256 -13.47 -17.03 10.49
CA VAL A 256 -13.43 -15.57 10.34
C VAL A 256 -14.12 -15.14 9.05
N ARG A 257 -14.99 -14.14 9.16
CA ARG A 257 -15.70 -13.49 8.05
C ARG A 257 -15.11 -12.10 7.80
N ILE A 258 -14.69 -11.86 6.56
CA ILE A 258 -14.17 -10.56 6.11
C ILE A 258 -15.23 -9.95 5.20
N LYS A 259 -15.83 -8.81 5.61
CA LYS A 259 -16.93 -8.13 4.90
C LYS A 259 -16.42 -7.02 3.99
N ASP A 260 -17.27 -6.62 3.05
CA ASP A 260 -17.06 -5.46 2.18
C ASP A 260 -15.71 -5.47 1.47
N VAL A 261 -15.28 -6.64 1.00
CA VAL A 261 -13.93 -6.84 0.45
C VAL A 261 -13.74 -6.26 -0.96
N LYS A 262 -14.83 -5.89 -1.65
CA LYS A 262 -14.83 -5.52 -3.08
C LYS A 262 -14.12 -6.58 -3.93
N LEU A 263 -14.67 -7.78 -3.93
CA LEU A 263 -14.06 -8.99 -4.46
C LEU A 263 -13.41 -8.82 -5.84
N ARG A 264 -14.04 -8.03 -6.73
CA ARG A 264 -13.50 -7.75 -8.08
C ARG A 264 -12.20 -6.95 -8.07
N GLN A 265 -11.89 -6.27 -6.97
CA GLN A 265 -10.69 -5.45 -6.80
C GLN A 265 -9.52 -6.21 -6.15
N LEU A 266 -9.73 -7.48 -5.76
CA LEU A 266 -8.70 -8.28 -5.11
C LEU A 266 -7.73 -8.96 -6.09
N GLY A 267 -8.05 -8.99 -7.39
CA GLY A 267 -7.21 -9.64 -8.40
C GLY A 267 -6.86 -11.09 -8.03
N ILE A 268 -5.58 -11.42 -8.11
CA ILE A 268 -5.06 -12.77 -7.85
C ILE A 268 -4.95 -13.13 -6.35
N ILE A 269 -5.22 -12.19 -5.42
CA ILE A 269 -5.00 -12.40 -3.99
C ILE A 269 -5.72 -13.66 -3.46
N PRO A 270 -7.04 -13.85 -3.65
CA PRO A 270 -7.73 -15.05 -3.15
C PRO A 270 -7.17 -16.36 -3.73
N ASP A 271 -6.83 -16.36 -5.02
CA ASP A 271 -6.30 -17.56 -5.67
C ASP A 271 -4.89 -17.91 -5.20
N THR A 272 -4.09 -16.91 -4.87
CA THR A 272 -2.76 -17.13 -4.26
C THR A 272 -2.87 -17.85 -2.92
N PHE A 273 -3.83 -17.46 -2.05
CA PHE A 273 -4.08 -18.19 -0.81
C PHE A 273 -4.65 -19.60 -1.04
N ARG A 274 -5.52 -19.78 -2.04
CA ARG A 274 -6.02 -21.13 -2.43
C ARG A 274 -4.89 -22.05 -2.86
N ARG A 275 -3.91 -21.53 -3.60
CA ARG A 275 -2.72 -22.30 -4.00
C ARG A 275 -1.84 -22.71 -2.82
N LEU A 276 -1.88 -21.99 -1.70
CA LEU A 276 -1.30 -22.44 -0.42
C LEU A 276 -2.19 -23.47 0.32
N GLY A 277 -3.34 -23.83 -0.24
CA GLY A 277 -4.30 -24.77 0.32
C GLY A 277 -5.33 -24.15 1.27
N VAL A 278 -5.36 -22.82 1.39
CA VAL A 278 -6.33 -22.10 2.22
C VAL A 278 -7.69 -22.12 1.54
N LYS A 279 -8.68 -22.69 2.18
CA LYS A 279 -10.08 -22.70 1.70
C LYS A 279 -10.71 -21.34 1.95
N LEU A 280 -11.29 -20.77 0.89
CA LEU A 280 -12.03 -19.53 0.95
C LEU A 280 -13.44 -19.78 0.43
N LYS A 281 -14.45 -19.48 1.25
CA LYS A 281 -15.86 -19.47 0.85
C LYS A 281 -16.24 -18.01 0.56
N ILE A 282 -16.79 -17.79 -0.62
CA ILE A 282 -17.23 -16.46 -1.06
C ILE A 282 -18.76 -16.42 -0.96
N GLU A 283 -19.27 -15.42 -0.26
CA GLU A 283 -20.71 -15.17 -0.10
C GLU A 283 -20.99 -13.69 -0.40
N GLY A 284 -21.45 -13.40 -1.62
CA GLY A 284 -21.64 -12.02 -2.08
C GLY A 284 -20.32 -11.26 -2.12
N ASP A 285 -20.21 -10.17 -1.33
CA ASP A 285 -18.98 -9.35 -1.21
C ASP A 285 -18.20 -9.67 0.09
N GLU A 286 -18.28 -10.91 0.56
CA GLU A 286 -17.63 -11.38 1.78
C GLU A 286 -16.76 -12.60 1.51
N ILE A 287 -15.65 -12.70 2.23
CA ILE A 287 -14.78 -13.88 2.26
C ILE A 287 -14.87 -14.52 3.64
N ILE A 288 -15.21 -15.80 3.68
CA ILE A 288 -15.19 -16.61 4.90
C ILE A 288 -14.00 -17.56 4.82
N VAL A 289 -13.14 -17.50 5.82
CA VAL A 289 -12.03 -18.42 5.99
C VAL A 289 -12.44 -19.44 7.06
N PRO A 290 -12.83 -20.66 6.68
CA PRO A 290 -13.27 -21.67 7.66
C PRO A 290 -12.07 -22.19 8.46
N LYS A 291 -12.33 -22.75 9.64
CA LYS A 291 -11.31 -23.50 10.37
C LYS A 291 -10.80 -24.66 9.50
N GLN A 292 -9.49 -24.78 9.40
CA GLN A 292 -8.83 -25.87 8.68
C GLN A 292 -7.75 -26.50 9.56
N PRO A 293 -7.84 -27.82 9.83
CA PRO A 293 -6.80 -28.52 10.56
C PRO A 293 -5.49 -28.63 9.76
N HIS A 294 -5.60 -28.69 8.42
CA HIS A 294 -4.49 -28.77 7.49
C HIS A 294 -4.80 -27.98 6.23
N TYR A 295 -3.79 -27.38 5.62
CA TYR A 295 -3.85 -26.88 4.25
C TYR A 295 -2.59 -27.30 3.50
N VAL A 296 -2.79 -27.78 2.27
CA VAL A 296 -1.77 -28.44 1.46
C VAL A 296 -1.43 -27.54 0.29
N VAL A 297 -0.15 -27.24 0.15
CA VAL A 297 0.35 -26.43 -0.98
C VAL A 297 0.11 -27.18 -2.28
N ASP A 298 -0.44 -26.51 -3.29
CA ASP A 298 -0.56 -27.05 -4.63
C ASP A 298 0.85 -27.22 -5.24
N SER A 299 0.97 -28.13 -6.20
CA SER A 299 2.10 -28.23 -7.12
C SER A 299 1.74 -27.63 -8.47
N PHE A 300 2.73 -27.36 -9.30
CA PHE A 300 2.49 -27.13 -10.72
C PHE A 300 1.97 -28.41 -11.41
N ILE A 301 1.43 -28.26 -12.63
CA ILE A 301 0.83 -29.39 -13.39
C ILE A 301 1.81 -30.54 -13.59
N ASP A 302 3.09 -30.24 -13.70
CA ASP A 302 4.20 -31.22 -13.83
C ASP A 302 4.70 -31.79 -12.47
N GLY A 303 4.05 -31.42 -11.35
CA GLY A 303 4.41 -31.87 -10.00
C GLY A 303 5.58 -31.10 -9.39
N THR A 304 6.10 -30.07 -10.03
CA THR A 304 7.21 -29.26 -9.47
C THR A 304 6.74 -28.37 -8.33
N ILE A 305 7.71 -27.92 -7.51
CA ILE A 305 7.45 -27.12 -6.30
C ILE A 305 6.82 -25.77 -6.66
N MET A 306 5.73 -25.44 -5.95
CA MET A 306 5.07 -24.14 -6.05
C MET A 306 6.05 -22.97 -5.91
N THR A 307 5.98 -22.03 -6.84
CA THR A 307 6.67 -20.75 -6.76
C THR A 307 5.67 -19.62 -6.62
N LEU A 308 5.82 -18.80 -5.58
CA LEU A 308 5.13 -17.54 -5.40
C LEU A 308 6.09 -16.40 -5.75
N ALA A 309 5.75 -15.61 -6.74
CA ALA A 309 6.53 -14.46 -7.16
C ALA A 309 5.64 -13.22 -7.24
N ASP A 310 6.16 -12.08 -6.75
CA ASP A 310 5.50 -10.79 -6.96
C ASP A 310 5.69 -10.29 -8.40
N ALA A 311 4.77 -9.47 -8.83
CA ALA A 311 4.80 -8.82 -10.14
C ALA A 311 3.91 -7.56 -10.12
N PRO A 312 4.12 -6.61 -11.05
CA PRO A 312 3.18 -5.51 -11.27
C PRO A 312 1.76 -6.04 -11.47
N TRP A 313 0.78 -5.25 -11.05
CA TRP A 313 -0.63 -5.60 -11.18
C TRP A 313 -1.01 -5.93 -12.67
N PRO A 314 -1.84 -6.94 -12.95
CA PRO A 314 -2.63 -7.74 -11.99
C PRO A 314 -1.88 -8.95 -11.40
N GLY A 315 -0.56 -8.97 -11.42
CA GLY A 315 0.22 -9.98 -10.71
C GLY A 315 0.13 -9.84 -9.19
N LEU A 316 0.84 -10.73 -8.49
CA LEU A 316 0.83 -10.74 -7.02
C LEU A 316 1.54 -9.50 -6.48
N THR A 317 0.82 -8.72 -5.66
CA THR A 317 1.42 -7.56 -5.00
C THR A 317 2.57 -7.94 -4.06
N PRO A 318 3.71 -7.22 -4.10
CA PRO A 318 4.83 -7.45 -3.19
C PRO A 318 4.46 -7.24 -1.72
N ASP A 319 3.41 -6.48 -1.43
CA ASP A 319 2.98 -6.13 -0.08
C ASP A 319 2.38 -7.30 0.71
N LEU A 320 1.99 -8.39 0.05
CA LEU A 320 1.45 -9.59 0.70
C LEU A 320 2.46 -10.74 0.80
N ILE A 321 3.64 -10.63 0.20
CA ILE A 321 4.65 -11.70 0.23
C ILE A 321 4.99 -12.10 1.68
N SER A 322 5.16 -11.15 2.57
CA SER A 322 5.50 -11.43 3.98
C SER A 322 4.39 -12.21 4.70
N VAL A 323 3.13 -11.90 4.44
CA VAL A 323 1.97 -12.63 4.99
C VAL A 323 1.91 -14.06 4.43
N LEU A 324 2.10 -14.20 3.12
CA LEU A 324 2.11 -15.52 2.46
C LEU A 324 3.23 -16.42 2.97
N ILE A 325 4.42 -15.86 3.26
CA ILE A 325 5.53 -16.58 3.90
C ILE A 325 5.10 -17.14 5.26
N VAL A 326 4.48 -16.31 6.11
CA VAL A 326 4.00 -16.75 7.42
C VAL A 326 2.98 -17.87 7.28
N VAL A 327 2.00 -17.74 6.39
CA VAL A 327 1.00 -18.79 6.12
C VAL A 327 1.67 -20.08 5.64
N ALA A 328 2.64 -19.99 4.74
CA ALA A 328 3.39 -21.14 4.22
C ALA A 328 4.15 -21.91 5.31
N THR A 329 4.59 -21.25 6.40
CA THR A 329 5.28 -21.95 7.53
C THR A 329 4.44 -23.05 8.17
N GLN A 330 3.11 -22.95 8.10
CA GLN A 330 2.17 -23.89 8.69
C GLN A 330 1.46 -24.77 7.66
N ALA A 331 1.71 -24.58 6.38
CA ALA A 331 1.19 -25.42 5.31
C ALA A 331 1.85 -26.82 5.30
N ARG A 332 1.23 -27.76 4.62
CA ARG A 332 1.86 -29.04 4.25
C ARG A 332 2.45 -28.93 2.87
N GLY A 333 3.77 -28.99 2.77
CA GLY A 333 4.51 -28.89 1.52
C GLY A 333 5.61 -27.84 1.57
N SER A 334 6.21 -27.58 0.41
CA SER A 334 7.29 -26.61 0.25
C SER A 334 6.90 -25.53 -0.75
N VAL A 335 7.36 -24.30 -0.53
CA VAL A 335 7.10 -23.15 -1.39
C VAL A 335 8.40 -22.41 -1.63
N LEU A 336 8.71 -22.13 -2.89
CA LEU A 336 9.73 -21.15 -3.26
C LEU A 336 9.06 -19.77 -3.35
N VAL A 337 9.53 -18.80 -2.58
CA VAL A 337 9.14 -17.40 -2.70
C VAL A 337 10.22 -16.63 -3.44
N HIS A 338 9.83 -15.88 -4.46
CA HIS A 338 10.71 -15.04 -5.26
C HIS A 338 10.21 -13.59 -5.24
N GLN A 339 10.80 -12.77 -4.38
CA GLN A 339 10.57 -11.34 -4.27
C GLN A 339 11.38 -10.62 -5.36
N LYS A 340 10.72 -10.16 -6.42
CA LYS A 340 11.37 -9.55 -7.60
C LYS A 340 11.48 -8.03 -7.51
N MET A 341 10.48 -7.38 -6.89
CA MET A 341 10.29 -5.94 -7.01
C MET A 341 11.08 -5.11 -5.98
N PHE A 342 11.54 -5.73 -4.87
CA PHE A 342 12.27 -5.02 -3.81
C PHE A 342 13.43 -5.84 -3.26
N GLU A 343 14.54 -5.17 -2.93
CA GLU A 343 15.81 -5.84 -2.59
C GLU A 343 15.88 -6.33 -1.14
N SER A 344 15.08 -5.78 -0.22
CA SER A 344 15.28 -6.01 1.23
C SER A 344 14.05 -6.53 1.97
N ARG A 345 12.99 -6.93 1.27
CA ARG A 345 11.76 -7.36 1.92
C ARG A 345 11.82 -8.73 2.61
N LEU A 346 12.78 -9.58 2.27
CA LEU A 346 12.92 -10.92 2.85
C LEU A 346 13.73 -10.95 4.15
N PHE A 347 14.41 -9.89 4.55
CA PHE A 347 15.27 -9.91 5.75
C PHE A 347 14.52 -10.18 7.06
N PHE A 348 13.22 -9.93 7.12
CA PHE A 348 12.41 -10.26 8.30
C PHE A 348 12.28 -11.78 8.55
N VAL A 349 12.57 -12.64 7.56
CA VAL A 349 12.44 -14.11 7.70
C VAL A 349 13.36 -14.66 8.77
N ASP A 350 14.46 -13.99 9.10
CA ASP A 350 15.32 -14.35 10.22
C ASP A 350 14.54 -14.45 11.53
N LYS A 351 13.58 -13.55 11.74
CA LYS A 351 12.72 -13.59 12.93
C LYS A 351 11.79 -14.80 12.94
N LEU A 352 11.30 -15.21 11.76
CA LEU A 352 10.51 -16.43 11.64
C LEU A 352 11.36 -17.69 11.88
N ILE A 353 12.61 -17.69 11.45
CA ILE A 353 13.59 -18.78 11.73
C ILE A 353 13.84 -18.84 13.24
N ASP A 354 14.06 -17.71 13.92
CA ASP A 354 14.19 -17.65 15.38
C ASP A 354 12.96 -18.23 16.09
N MET A 355 11.75 -17.98 15.54
CA MET A 355 10.50 -18.57 16.01
C MET A 355 10.37 -20.07 15.70
N GLY A 356 11.29 -20.64 14.95
CA GLY A 356 11.36 -22.08 14.63
C GLY A 356 10.76 -22.45 13.28
N ALA A 357 10.49 -21.49 12.39
CA ALA A 357 10.10 -21.80 11.02
C ALA A 357 11.25 -22.45 10.24
N GLN A 358 10.92 -23.37 9.33
CA GLN A 358 11.89 -23.99 8.43
C GLN A 358 11.94 -23.18 7.13
N ILE A 359 12.86 -22.22 7.09
CA ILE A 359 13.08 -21.35 5.94
C ILE A 359 14.54 -21.37 5.55
N ILE A 360 14.83 -21.54 4.28
CA ILE A 360 16.15 -21.40 3.68
C ILE A 360 16.16 -20.08 2.91
N LEU A 361 16.89 -19.08 3.38
CA LEU A 361 17.12 -17.85 2.65
C LEU A 361 18.22 -18.11 1.61
N CYS A 362 17.85 -18.19 0.35
CA CYS A 362 18.77 -18.50 -0.75
C CYS A 362 19.64 -17.30 -1.13
N ASP A 363 18.99 -16.12 -1.19
CA ASP A 363 19.59 -14.82 -1.49
C ASP A 363 18.62 -13.70 -1.02
N PRO A 364 18.92 -12.39 -1.21
CA PRO A 364 18.03 -11.30 -0.81
C PRO A 364 16.64 -11.35 -1.43
N HIS A 365 16.46 -12.08 -2.53
CA HIS A 365 15.23 -12.13 -3.31
C HIS A 365 14.48 -13.45 -3.21
N ARG A 366 15.11 -14.54 -2.74
CA ARG A 366 14.51 -15.88 -2.76
C ARG A 366 14.66 -16.60 -1.43
N CYS A 367 13.58 -17.23 -1.01
CA CYS A 367 13.61 -18.17 0.10
C CYS A 367 12.72 -19.39 -0.18
N VAL A 368 13.10 -20.52 0.39
CA VAL A 368 12.30 -21.74 0.39
C VAL A 368 11.72 -21.95 1.77
N ILE A 369 10.41 -22.13 1.85
CA ILE A 369 9.70 -22.45 3.09
C ILE A 369 9.29 -23.91 3.05
N VAL A 370 9.66 -24.68 4.09
CA VAL A 370 9.17 -26.03 4.34
C VAL A 370 8.13 -25.95 5.46
N GLY A 371 6.87 -26.10 5.12
CA GLY A 371 5.77 -25.93 6.07
C GLY A 371 5.69 -27.07 7.10
N HIS A 372 5.26 -26.72 8.31
CA HIS A 372 5.19 -27.65 9.44
C HIS A 372 3.95 -28.55 9.45
N ASP A 373 3.00 -28.40 8.51
CA ASP A 373 1.73 -29.14 8.50
C ASP A 373 0.99 -29.01 9.85
N ARG A 374 1.09 -27.86 10.50
CA ARG A 374 0.57 -27.56 11.86
C ARG A 374 1.02 -28.54 12.96
N LYS A 375 1.96 -29.44 12.67
CA LYS A 375 2.50 -30.40 13.66
C LYS A 375 3.42 -29.72 14.67
N LYS A 376 4.02 -28.59 14.29
CA LYS A 376 4.90 -27.80 15.13
C LYS A 376 4.51 -26.33 15.05
N GLN A 377 4.06 -25.78 16.17
CA GLN A 377 3.77 -24.36 16.28
C GLN A 377 5.07 -23.53 16.31
N LEU A 378 4.97 -22.30 15.83
CA LEU A 378 6.01 -21.30 16.04
C LEU A 378 6.16 -21.03 17.55
N ARG A 379 7.36 -20.61 17.96
CA ARG A 379 7.66 -20.21 19.34
C ARG A 379 7.52 -18.70 19.46
N ALA A 380 7.04 -18.25 20.61
CA ALA A 380 7.04 -16.84 20.96
C ALA A 380 8.48 -16.28 20.99
N GLY A 381 8.61 -14.99 20.71
CA GLY A 381 9.90 -14.31 20.70
C GLY A 381 9.79 -12.80 20.86
N ARG A 382 10.94 -12.16 21.02
CA ARG A 382 11.09 -10.71 20.97
C ARG A 382 11.53 -10.30 19.57
N MET A 383 10.78 -9.41 18.95
CA MET A 383 10.98 -8.98 17.56
C MET A 383 10.87 -7.47 17.47
N SER A 384 11.37 -6.88 16.39
CA SER A 384 11.16 -5.48 16.05
C SER A 384 10.55 -5.40 14.66
N SER A 385 9.54 -4.57 14.48
CA SER A 385 8.91 -4.32 13.17
C SER A 385 9.87 -3.49 12.30
N PRO A 386 10.38 -4.05 11.18
CA PRO A 386 11.29 -3.29 10.31
C PRO A 386 10.55 -2.34 9.38
N ASP A 387 9.35 -2.69 8.97
CA ASP A 387 8.46 -1.96 8.09
C ASP A 387 6.99 -2.36 8.32
N ILE A 388 6.05 -1.71 7.61
CA ILE A 388 4.60 -1.95 7.74
C ILE A 388 4.25 -3.42 7.46
N ARG A 389 4.77 -4.00 6.39
CA ARG A 389 4.33 -5.30 5.84
C ARG A 389 4.97 -6.48 6.55
N ALA A 390 6.25 -6.36 6.90
CA ALA A 390 6.89 -7.33 7.78
C ALA A 390 6.29 -7.26 9.19
N GLY A 391 5.96 -6.06 9.68
CA GLY A 391 5.34 -5.87 10.99
C GLY A 391 4.04 -6.63 11.16
N ILE A 392 3.10 -6.50 10.21
CA ILE A 392 1.83 -7.25 10.26
C ILE A 392 2.06 -8.76 10.11
N ALA A 393 3.02 -9.19 9.28
CA ALA A 393 3.35 -10.60 9.13
C ALA A 393 3.90 -11.18 10.45
N LEU A 394 4.77 -10.46 11.15
CA LEU A 394 5.27 -10.85 12.48
C LEU A 394 4.15 -10.90 13.52
N LEU A 395 3.19 -9.96 13.46
CA LEU A 395 1.98 -9.99 14.32
C LEU A 395 1.17 -11.26 14.06
N ILE A 396 0.91 -11.60 12.79
CA ILE A 396 0.20 -12.84 12.41
C ILE A 396 0.97 -14.08 12.89
N ALA A 397 2.29 -14.11 12.75
CA ALA A 397 3.11 -15.20 13.26
C ALA A 397 3.02 -15.32 14.79
N ALA A 398 3.06 -14.20 15.52
CA ALA A 398 2.95 -14.15 16.97
C ALA A 398 1.59 -14.65 17.47
N LEU A 399 0.49 -14.32 16.77
CA LEU A 399 -0.85 -14.84 17.10
C LEU A 399 -0.92 -16.37 17.01
N GLY A 400 -0.20 -16.98 16.05
CA GLY A 400 -0.12 -18.45 15.90
C GLY A 400 0.97 -19.11 16.74
N ALA A 401 1.80 -18.37 17.45
CA ALA A 401 2.92 -18.91 18.22
C ALA A 401 2.48 -19.45 19.58
N LYS A 402 3.31 -20.35 20.15
CA LYS A 402 3.10 -20.83 21.53
C LYS A 402 3.84 -19.88 22.50
N GLY A 403 3.08 -19.26 23.40
CA GLY A 403 3.60 -18.36 24.43
C GLY A 403 3.35 -16.89 24.13
N THR A 404 4.06 -15.99 24.83
CA THR A 404 3.88 -14.53 24.74
C THR A 404 5.02 -13.92 23.94
N SER A 405 4.69 -13.25 22.82
CA SER A 405 5.62 -12.52 21.98
C SER A 405 5.61 -11.03 22.30
N ARG A 406 6.75 -10.36 22.06
CA ARG A 406 6.87 -8.89 22.10
C ARG A 406 7.32 -8.38 20.73
N ILE A 407 6.55 -7.45 20.16
CA ILE A 407 6.92 -6.77 18.92
C ILE A 407 7.15 -5.29 19.24
N GLU A 408 8.38 -4.85 19.05
CA GLU A 408 8.82 -3.46 19.24
C GLU A 408 8.68 -2.67 17.94
N ASN A 409 8.79 -1.32 18.03
CA ASN A 409 8.70 -0.42 16.88
C ASN A 409 7.36 -0.53 16.13
N ILE A 410 6.26 -0.68 16.88
CA ILE A 410 4.92 -0.88 16.31
C ILE A 410 4.38 0.36 15.58
N ALA A 411 4.99 1.52 15.77
CA ALA A 411 4.70 2.71 14.96
C ALA A 411 4.81 2.40 13.45
N GLN A 412 5.63 1.43 13.03
CA GLN A 412 5.66 0.97 11.64
C GLN A 412 4.34 0.29 11.24
N ILE A 413 3.69 -0.46 12.14
CA ILE A 413 2.40 -1.09 11.87
C ILE A 413 1.30 -0.01 11.81
N ASP A 414 1.32 0.95 12.75
CA ASP A 414 0.34 2.05 12.83
C ASP A 414 0.37 2.98 11.59
N ARG A 415 1.43 2.95 10.81
CA ARG A 415 1.52 3.65 9.53
C ARG A 415 0.59 3.08 8.47
N GLY A 416 0.13 1.84 8.62
CA GLY A 416 -0.63 1.13 7.60
C GLY A 416 -1.87 0.39 8.07
N TYR A 417 -2.07 0.22 9.38
CA TYR A 417 -3.19 -0.53 9.95
C TYR A 417 -3.84 0.27 11.08
N GLU A 418 -5.14 0.57 10.90
CA GLU A 418 -5.94 1.34 11.85
C GLU A 418 -6.34 0.46 13.03
N ASP A 419 -5.99 0.87 14.28
CA ASP A 419 -6.37 0.21 15.53
C ASP A 419 -6.30 -1.33 15.49
N ILE A 420 -5.25 -1.88 14.89
CA ILE A 420 -5.19 -3.30 14.56
C ILE A 420 -5.34 -4.18 15.81
N GLU A 421 -4.74 -3.79 16.95
CA GLU A 421 -4.84 -4.54 18.20
C GLU A 421 -6.28 -4.58 18.72
N ALA A 422 -7.00 -3.47 18.69
CA ALA A 422 -8.38 -3.40 19.16
C ALA A 422 -9.31 -4.24 18.27
N ARG A 423 -9.11 -4.17 16.94
CA ARG A 423 -9.91 -4.90 15.96
C ARG A 423 -9.67 -6.42 16.06
N LEU A 424 -8.43 -6.85 16.28
CA LEU A 424 -8.11 -8.27 16.47
C LEU A 424 -8.56 -8.78 17.85
N ASN A 425 -8.46 -7.96 18.90
CA ASN A 425 -8.99 -8.30 20.23
C ASN A 425 -10.51 -8.52 20.18
N ALA A 426 -11.24 -7.76 19.36
CA ALA A 426 -12.68 -7.98 19.14
C ALA A 426 -12.99 -9.34 18.50
N LEU A 427 -12.04 -9.97 17.81
CA LEU A 427 -12.16 -11.34 17.29
C LEU A 427 -11.69 -12.42 18.27
N GLY A 428 -11.14 -12.05 19.44
CA GLY A 428 -10.65 -12.99 20.45
C GLY A 428 -9.13 -13.02 20.62
N ALA A 429 -8.37 -12.17 19.93
CA ALA A 429 -6.93 -12.03 20.20
C ALA A 429 -6.68 -11.49 21.61
N LYS A 430 -5.44 -11.65 22.07
CA LYS A 430 -4.95 -11.05 23.31
C LYS A 430 -3.70 -10.25 23.02
N ILE A 431 -3.91 -9.02 22.62
CA ILE A 431 -2.86 -8.05 22.29
C ILE A 431 -3.01 -6.87 23.22
N ARG A 432 -1.91 -6.42 23.84
CA ARG A 432 -1.85 -5.17 24.58
C ARG A 432 -0.71 -4.30 24.10
N ARG A 433 -0.89 -3.01 24.15
CA ARG A 433 0.11 -2.00 23.83
C ARG A 433 0.84 -1.58 25.11
N GLU A 434 2.18 -1.54 25.08
CA GLU A 434 3.07 -1.07 26.17
C GLU A 434 4.02 0.02 25.68
#